data_27a62e57090708b0672d594bcf02eb77
#
_entry.id   27a62e57090708b0672d594bcf02eb77
#
_cell.length_a   1.000
_cell.length_b   1.000
_cell.length_c   1.000
_cell.angle_alpha   90.00
_cell.angle_beta   90.00
_cell.angle_gamma   90.00
#
_symmetry.space_group_name_H-M   'P 1'
#
loop_
_entity.id
_entity.type
_entity.pdbx_description
1 polymer ?
#
loop_
_entity_poly.entity_id
_entity_poly.type
_entity_poly.pdbx_seq_one_letter_code
_entity_poly.pdbx_strand_id
1 'polypeptide(L)'
;MNAVVKLEVTTAKSDILCPWANRTDSSVGSGVVIGNGRILTCAHCVADASYIRVRKQNEDALYHASVSFVDDDADLALVNVEDTKFMTDITPLEIGETPNVQDDVLAVGYPIGGDDISYTRGIVSRIEDIRYSHGWTYLLGVQVDAAINPGNSGGPVLDLKSGKIAGIAFQGKDKEKSEALGYIVPPDIIRHFLSDVQDGKVNGFSDILFAWNQMESPSMRRYYRMDSGRTGVIVDHVEPALGTDSIRTDDVILEIDGYKVSNNGRIRLDGGVARSLFYPVYIRQVGEKIPVKVFREGAVVETSITAAKKNHRIRGWMYNTRPDYFVYGGLVFTTASYDYVVHAKAEFHGDLFKNKEFRDDEPVVISFCFADKGIEGYLGCAESLVRSVNGVKVRNLRHLTEIVDQYRDGFVRFTLDRGNEWDVKLIVDAGEMHETTARVMKRNLIPSDRSEDLQRKPASEK
;
A
#
# COMPACT_ATOMS: atom_id res chain seq x y z
N MET A 1 -14.67 -24.95 15.07
CA MET A 1 -13.61 -23.98 14.67
C MET A 1 -12.69 -24.55 13.57
N ASN A 2 -13.14 -25.55 12.84
CA ASN A 2 -12.39 -26.19 11.74
C ASN A 2 -12.15 -25.28 10.51
N ALA A 3 -12.77 -24.11 10.47
CA ALA A 3 -12.55 -23.12 9.41
C ALA A 3 -11.30 -22.26 9.61
N VAL A 4 -10.67 -22.27 10.80
CA VAL A 4 -9.44 -21.50 11.04
C VAL A 4 -8.24 -22.39 10.76
N VAL A 5 -7.31 -21.89 9.95
CA VAL A 5 -6.19 -22.66 9.42
C VAL A 5 -4.86 -21.97 9.70
N LYS A 6 -3.79 -22.76 9.79
CA LYS A 6 -2.41 -22.30 9.88
C LYS A 6 -1.84 -22.14 8.48
N LEU A 7 -1.23 -21.00 8.19
CA LEU A 7 -0.46 -20.75 6.99
C LEU A 7 1.02 -20.84 7.28
N GLU A 8 1.75 -21.67 6.55
CA GLU A 8 3.20 -21.76 6.56
C GLU A 8 3.71 -21.23 5.22
N VAL A 9 4.40 -20.11 5.25
CA VAL A 9 4.77 -19.35 4.04
C VAL A 9 6.29 -19.26 3.95
N THR A 10 6.82 -19.66 2.80
CA THR A 10 8.22 -19.38 2.43
C THR A 10 8.20 -18.19 1.48
N THR A 11 8.96 -17.15 1.79
CA THR A 11 9.04 -15.92 1.00
C THR A 11 10.34 -15.86 0.21
N ALA A 12 10.33 -15.12 -0.89
CA ALA A 12 11.52 -14.82 -1.71
C ALA A 12 11.51 -13.33 -2.06
N LYS A 13 11.78 -12.51 -1.04
CA LYS A 13 11.79 -11.06 -1.18
C LYS A 13 13.03 -10.57 -1.91
N SER A 14 12.85 -9.75 -2.95
CA SER A 14 13.96 -9.12 -3.66
C SER A 14 14.62 -8.04 -2.80
N ASP A 15 15.95 -7.92 -2.92
CA ASP A 15 16.70 -6.84 -2.28
C ASP A 15 16.51 -5.55 -3.10
N ILE A 16 16.13 -4.46 -2.44
CA ILE A 16 15.87 -3.18 -3.12
C ILE A 16 17.15 -2.52 -3.65
N LEU A 17 18.30 -2.80 -3.08
CA LEU A 17 19.60 -2.28 -3.54
C LEU A 17 20.25 -3.18 -4.59
N CYS A 18 20.01 -4.48 -4.49
CA CYS A 18 20.53 -5.52 -5.38
C CYS A 18 19.38 -6.35 -5.97
N PRO A 19 18.56 -5.82 -6.88
CA PRO A 19 17.27 -6.43 -7.31
C PRO A 19 17.36 -7.83 -7.91
N TRP A 20 18.54 -8.29 -8.33
CA TRP A 20 18.80 -9.66 -8.78
C TRP A 20 18.97 -10.66 -7.64
N ALA A 21 19.18 -10.20 -6.42
CA ALA A 21 19.32 -11.04 -5.23
C ALA A 21 17.98 -11.17 -4.50
N ASN A 22 17.70 -12.39 -4.02
CA ASN A 22 16.52 -12.67 -3.20
C ASN A 22 16.95 -13.10 -1.80
N ARG A 23 16.24 -12.63 -0.80
CA ARG A 23 16.31 -13.17 0.56
C ARG A 23 15.15 -14.13 0.77
N THR A 24 15.45 -15.36 1.11
CA THR A 24 14.46 -16.37 1.47
C THR A 24 14.27 -16.38 2.98
N ASP A 25 13.01 -16.36 3.41
CA ASP A 25 12.64 -16.45 4.83
C ASP A 25 11.39 -17.34 4.97
N SER A 26 11.03 -17.69 6.21
CA SER A 26 9.83 -18.46 6.50
C SER A 26 9.02 -17.77 7.58
N SER A 27 7.71 -17.71 7.38
CA SER A 27 6.76 -17.12 8.32
C SER A 27 5.58 -18.03 8.57
N VAL A 28 4.87 -17.75 9.67
CA VAL A 28 3.63 -18.41 10.05
C VAL A 28 2.57 -17.35 10.21
N GLY A 29 1.38 -17.61 9.66
CA GLY A 29 0.20 -16.79 9.80
C GLY A 29 -1.03 -17.65 10.03
N SER A 30 -2.16 -16.99 10.16
CA SER A 30 -3.48 -17.61 10.26
C SER A 30 -4.34 -17.25 9.07
N GLY A 31 -5.37 -18.04 8.80
CA GLY A 31 -6.40 -17.74 7.83
C GLY A 31 -7.73 -18.31 8.24
N VAL A 32 -8.79 -17.85 7.60
CA VAL A 32 -10.15 -18.37 7.83
C VAL A 32 -10.80 -18.75 6.52
N VAL A 33 -11.37 -19.95 6.48
CA VAL A 33 -12.17 -20.40 5.33
C VAL A 33 -13.51 -19.68 5.34
N ILE A 34 -13.77 -18.97 4.25
CA ILE A 34 -15.03 -18.27 3.98
C ILE A 34 -15.78 -18.95 2.83
N GLY A 35 -16.95 -18.46 2.46
CA GLY A 35 -17.72 -19.03 1.35
C GLY A 35 -16.89 -19.29 0.09
N ASN A 36 -17.33 -20.22 -0.74
CA ASN A 36 -16.67 -20.65 -1.99
C ASN A 36 -15.29 -21.30 -1.82
N GLY A 37 -14.97 -21.83 -0.63
CA GLY A 37 -13.73 -22.57 -0.38
C GLY A 37 -12.45 -21.73 -0.36
N ARG A 38 -12.58 -20.41 -0.29
CA ARG A 38 -11.44 -19.48 -0.23
C ARG A 38 -11.03 -19.24 1.21
N ILE A 39 -9.73 -19.12 1.42
CA ILE A 39 -9.14 -18.71 2.70
C ILE A 39 -8.90 -17.19 2.64
N LEU A 40 -9.51 -16.47 3.57
CA LEU A 40 -9.22 -15.04 3.80
C LEU A 40 -8.10 -14.94 4.83
N THR A 41 -7.11 -14.13 4.55
CA THR A 41 -5.95 -13.85 5.42
C THR A 41 -5.45 -12.41 5.21
N CYS A 42 -4.37 -12.02 5.89
CA CYS A 42 -3.70 -10.74 5.63
C CYS A 42 -2.76 -10.82 4.42
N ALA A 43 -2.64 -9.68 3.68
CA ALA A 43 -1.69 -9.56 2.57
C ALA A 43 -0.26 -9.72 3.06
N HIS A 44 0.12 -9.11 4.19
CA HIS A 44 1.47 -9.25 4.76
C HIS A 44 1.83 -10.69 5.14
N CYS A 45 0.85 -11.58 5.39
CA CYS A 45 1.10 -12.99 5.67
C CYS A 45 1.57 -13.75 4.42
N VAL A 46 1.22 -13.29 3.23
CA VAL A 46 1.50 -13.95 1.95
C VAL A 46 2.32 -13.09 0.99
N ALA A 47 2.77 -11.89 1.43
CA ALA A 47 3.63 -11.02 0.63
C ALA A 47 4.94 -11.74 0.28
N ASP A 48 5.36 -11.61 -0.99
CA ASP A 48 6.55 -12.23 -1.54
C ASP A 48 6.60 -13.77 -1.39
N ALA A 49 5.44 -14.42 -1.24
CA ALA A 49 5.35 -15.86 -1.08
C ALA A 49 5.84 -16.60 -2.33
N SER A 50 6.84 -17.45 -2.16
CA SER A 50 7.29 -18.42 -3.17
C SER A 50 6.66 -19.80 -2.98
N TYR A 51 6.16 -20.08 -1.77
CA TYR A 51 5.56 -21.35 -1.42
C TYR A 51 4.64 -21.20 -0.21
N ILE A 52 3.41 -21.74 -0.31
CA ILE A 52 2.40 -21.67 0.77
C ILE A 52 1.89 -23.07 1.06
N ARG A 53 1.88 -23.44 2.34
CA ARG A 53 1.20 -24.62 2.85
C ARG A 53 0.15 -24.24 3.86
N VAL A 54 -0.95 -24.96 3.84
CA VAL A 54 -2.08 -24.78 4.75
C VAL A 54 -2.23 -26.04 5.59
N ARG A 55 -2.43 -25.88 6.90
CA ARG A 55 -2.74 -26.97 7.83
C ARG A 55 -4.06 -26.70 8.53
N LYS A 56 -4.93 -27.71 8.58
CA LYS A 56 -6.14 -27.69 9.40
C LYS A 56 -5.82 -28.05 10.85
N GLN A 57 -6.68 -27.61 11.75
CA GLN A 57 -6.59 -28.01 13.17
C GLN A 57 -6.68 -29.55 13.31
N ASN A 58 -5.81 -30.13 14.13
CA ASN A 58 -5.77 -31.56 14.42
C ASN A 58 -5.50 -32.48 13.20
N GLU A 59 -4.94 -31.97 12.13
CA GLU A 59 -4.48 -32.76 10.98
C GLU A 59 -2.97 -32.59 10.76
N ASP A 60 -2.30 -33.70 10.46
CA ASP A 60 -0.87 -33.68 10.07
C ASP A 60 -0.71 -33.35 8.58
N ALA A 61 -1.79 -33.45 7.80
CA ALA A 61 -1.78 -33.18 6.37
C ALA A 61 -1.47 -31.70 6.08
N LEU A 62 -0.56 -31.50 5.12
CA LEU A 62 -0.19 -30.18 4.60
C LEU A 62 -0.74 -30.05 3.18
N TYR A 63 -1.45 -28.97 2.91
CA TYR A 63 -2.08 -28.71 1.64
C TYR A 63 -1.37 -27.58 0.93
N HIS A 64 -1.02 -27.76 -0.35
CA HIS A 64 -0.47 -26.69 -1.17
C HIS A 64 -1.54 -25.64 -1.49
N ALA A 65 -1.13 -24.39 -1.47
CA ALA A 65 -2.02 -23.27 -1.73
C ALA A 65 -1.32 -22.19 -2.55
N SER A 66 -2.12 -21.39 -3.22
CA SER A 66 -1.68 -20.25 -4.03
C SER A 66 -2.50 -19.01 -3.70
N VAL A 67 -1.89 -17.85 -3.84
CA VAL A 67 -2.57 -16.57 -3.68
C VAL A 67 -3.42 -16.31 -4.93
N SER A 68 -4.71 -16.01 -4.74
CA SER A 68 -5.60 -15.67 -5.86
C SER A 68 -5.79 -14.17 -6.02
N PHE A 69 -5.90 -13.43 -4.92
CA PHE A 69 -6.04 -11.98 -4.90
C PHE A 69 -5.34 -11.39 -3.69
N VAL A 70 -4.73 -10.21 -3.88
CA VAL A 70 -4.10 -9.42 -2.82
C VAL A 70 -4.55 -7.98 -2.95
N ASP A 71 -4.93 -7.39 -1.84
CA ASP A 71 -5.12 -5.95 -1.69
C ASP A 71 -4.19 -5.45 -0.57
N ASP A 72 -3.09 -4.82 -0.99
CA ASP A 72 -2.09 -4.29 -0.07
C ASP A 72 -2.59 -3.06 0.70
N ASP A 73 -3.55 -2.29 0.15
CA ASP A 73 -4.16 -1.14 0.82
C ASP A 73 -4.93 -1.57 2.08
N ALA A 74 -5.70 -2.66 1.96
CA ALA A 74 -6.53 -3.21 3.04
C ALA A 74 -5.80 -4.26 3.89
N ASP A 75 -4.57 -4.64 3.51
CA ASP A 75 -3.85 -5.75 4.10
C ASP A 75 -4.67 -7.06 4.10
N LEU A 76 -5.33 -7.37 2.98
CA LEU A 76 -6.15 -8.58 2.80
C LEU A 76 -5.68 -9.40 1.60
N ALA A 77 -5.80 -10.72 1.73
CA ALA A 77 -5.54 -11.65 0.64
C ALA A 77 -6.52 -12.82 0.64
N LEU A 78 -6.77 -13.36 -0.56
CA LEU A 78 -7.48 -14.61 -0.76
C LEU A 78 -6.51 -15.69 -1.24
N VAL A 79 -6.54 -16.82 -0.57
CA VAL A 79 -5.72 -18.00 -0.87
C VAL A 79 -6.63 -19.16 -1.25
N ASN A 80 -6.26 -19.86 -2.31
CA ASN A 80 -6.93 -21.08 -2.77
C ASN A 80 -6.05 -22.29 -2.46
N VAL A 81 -6.68 -23.37 -1.97
CA VAL A 81 -6.03 -24.67 -1.79
C VAL A 81 -6.32 -25.52 -3.03
N GLU A 82 -5.28 -26.17 -3.56
CA GLU A 82 -5.35 -26.94 -4.79
C GLU A 82 -6.12 -28.26 -4.61
N ASP A 83 -5.97 -28.91 -3.45
CA ASP A 83 -6.62 -30.18 -3.15
C ASP A 83 -8.06 -29.97 -2.67
N THR A 84 -9.02 -30.45 -3.44
CA THR A 84 -10.46 -30.37 -3.10
C THR A 84 -10.82 -31.10 -1.81
N LYS A 85 -10.03 -32.10 -1.37
CA LYS A 85 -10.21 -32.78 -0.09
C LYS A 85 -10.02 -31.86 1.11
N PHE A 86 -9.31 -30.76 0.93
CA PHE A 86 -9.14 -29.76 1.98
C PHE A 86 -10.47 -29.29 2.55
N MET A 87 -11.48 -29.10 1.70
CA MET A 87 -12.79 -28.59 2.11
C MET A 87 -13.66 -29.61 2.85
N THR A 88 -13.24 -30.90 2.88
CA THR A 88 -13.99 -31.92 3.62
C THR A 88 -14.00 -31.56 5.11
N ASP A 89 -15.19 -31.60 5.72
CA ASP A 89 -15.43 -31.31 7.15
C ASP A 89 -15.16 -29.86 7.59
N ILE A 90 -14.98 -28.92 6.65
CA ILE A 90 -14.92 -27.49 6.95
C ILE A 90 -16.29 -26.84 6.79
N THR A 91 -16.76 -26.17 7.83
CA THR A 91 -17.90 -25.27 7.74
C THR A 91 -17.37 -23.84 7.64
N PRO A 92 -17.48 -23.16 6.47
CA PRO A 92 -17.02 -21.79 6.31
C PRO A 92 -17.65 -20.83 7.31
N LEU A 93 -16.90 -19.84 7.76
CA LEU A 93 -17.41 -18.77 8.61
C LEU A 93 -17.99 -17.64 7.76
N GLU A 94 -19.08 -17.04 8.27
CA GLU A 94 -19.72 -15.88 7.64
C GLU A 94 -19.11 -14.57 8.11
N ILE A 95 -19.01 -13.59 7.20
CA ILE A 95 -18.67 -12.21 7.55
C ILE A 95 -19.87 -11.59 8.28
N GLY A 96 -19.64 -11.13 9.51
CA GLY A 96 -20.63 -10.44 10.32
C GLY A 96 -20.78 -8.96 9.98
N GLU A 97 -21.36 -8.18 10.86
CA GLU A 97 -21.38 -6.72 10.81
C GLU A 97 -20.19 -6.13 11.55
N THR A 98 -19.84 -4.88 11.24
CA THR A 98 -18.84 -4.15 12.03
C THR A 98 -19.32 -4.01 13.46
N PRO A 99 -18.56 -4.52 14.45
CA PRO A 99 -19.01 -4.56 15.84
C PRO A 99 -19.13 -3.14 16.42
N ASN A 100 -19.84 -3.00 17.54
CA ASN A 100 -19.89 -1.76 18.30
C ASN A 100 -18.78 -1.74 19.36
N VAL A 101 -18.45 -0.55 19.84
CA VAL A 101 -17.59 -0.40 21.04
C VAL A 101 -18.23 -1.11 22.22
N GLN A 102 -17.41 -1.86 22.98
CA GLN A 102 -17.77 -2.73 24.10
C GLN A 102 -18.37 -4.11 23.69
N ASP A 103 -18.56 -4.42 22.42
CA ASP A 103 -18.94 -5.78 22.03
C ASP A 103 -17.82 -6.78 22.39
N ASP A 104 -18.21 -7.95 22.90
CA ASP A 104 -17.31 -9.06 23.23
C ASP A 104 -16.81 -9.75 21.95
N VAL A 105 -15.50 -9.96 21.86
CA VAL A 105 -14.86 -10.59 20.71
C VAL A 105 -13.90 -11.71 21.11
N LEU A 106 -13.66 -12.64 20.17
CA LEU A 106 -12.74 -13.77 20.32
C LEU A 106 -11.77 -13.80 19.14
N ALA A 107 -10.51 -13.47 19.38
CA ALA A 107 -9.45 -13.66 18.38
C ALA A 107 -9.02 -15.14 18.35
N VAL A 108 -8.91 -15.69 17.14
CA VAL A 108 -8.58 -17.09 16.93
C VAL A 108 -7.46 -17.20 15.89
N GLY A 109 -6.39 -17.93 16.21
CA GLY A 109 -5.26 -18.07 15.29
C GLY A 109 -4.15 -18.97 15.82
N TYR A 110 -3.02 -19.00 15.09
CA TYR A 110 -1.86 -19.81 15.38
C TYR A 110 -0.64 -18.94 15.71
N PRO A 111 -0.44 -18.55 16.98
CA PRO A 111 0.68 -17.69 17.37
C PRO A 111 2.02 -18.39 17.12
N ILE A 112 3.05 -17.60 16.82
CA ILE A 112 4.42 -18.12 16.64
C ILE A 112 4.88 -18.83 17.91
N GLY A 113 5.47 -20.02 17.73
CA GLY A 113 6.00 -20.85 18.81
C GLY A 113 5.08 -21.98 19.27
N GLY A 114 3.90 -22.13 18.64
CA GLY A 114 2.99 -23.25 18.87
C GLY A 114 2.39 -23.81 17.57
N ASP A 115 2.01 -25.11 17.60
CA ASP A 115 1.27 -25.74 16.52
C ASP A 115 -0.25 -25.74 16.78
N ASP A 116 -0.63 -25.45 18.01
CA ASP A 116 -2.03 -25.45 18.43
C ASP A 116 -2.70 -24.09 18.23
N ILE A 117 -4.01 -24.15 17.95
CA ILE A 117 -4.85 -22.98 17.81
C ILE A 117 -5.01 -22.26 19.18
N SER A 118 -4.93 -20.94 19.15
CA SER A 118 -5.08 -20.09 20.33
C SER A 118 -6.38 -19.30 20.28
N TYR A 119 -6.97 -19.08 21.45
CA TYR A 119 -8.20 -18.32 21.63
C TYR A 119 -7.94 -17.20 22.64
N THR A 120 -8.14 -15.95 22.21
CA THR A 120 -7.97 -14.78 23.09
C THR A 120 -9.24 -13.95 23.11
N ARG A 121 -9.90 -13.86 24.26
CA ARG A 121 -11.10 -13.05 24.44
C ARG A 121 -10.75 -11.62 24.81
N GLY A 122 -11.54 -10.68 24.32
CA GLY A 122 -11.48 -9.26 24.65
C GLY A 122 -12.75 -8.54 24.25
N ILE A 123 -12.68 -7.20 24.22
CA ILE A 123 -13.77 -6.32 23.79
C ILE A 123 -13.30 -5.35 22.74
N VAL A 124 -14.24 -4.78 21.99
CA VAL A 124 -13.99 -3.67 21.08
C VAL A 124 -13.76 -2.40 21.89
N SER A 125 -12.54 -1.85 21.82
CA SER A 125 -12.14 -0.65 22.55
C SER A 125 -12.45 0.64 21.79
N ARG A 126 -12.28 0.66 20.47
CA ARG A 126 -12.41 1.86 19.61
C ARG A 126 -12.60 1.49 18.14
N ILE A 127 -13.25 2.40 17.39
CA ILE A 127 -13.42 2.30 15.96
C ILE A 127 -13.04 3.64 15.35
N GLU A 128 -11.98 3.67 14.55
CA GLU A 128 -11.40 4.91 14.00
C GLU A 128 -10.66 4.65 12.69
N ASP A 129 -10.43 5.71 11.90
CA ASP A 129 -9.55 5.60 10.75
C ASP A 129 -8.09 5.53 11.24
N ILE A 130 -7.37 4.51 10.81
CA ILE A 130 -5.97 4.29 11.16
C ILE A 130 -5.15 4.08 9.90
N ARG A 131 -3.85 4.35 9.99
CA ARG A 131 -2.92 3.98 8.92
C ARG A 131 -2.58 2.50 9.06
N TYR A 132 -2.93 1.71 8.05
CA TYR A 132 -2.56 0.30 7.97
C TYR A 132 -1.05 0.19 7.74
N SER A 133 -0.39 -0.67 8.52
CA SER A 133 1.08 -0.76 8.51
C SER A 133 1.64 -1.35 7.22
N HIS A 134 0.89 -2.21 6.54
CA HIS A 134 1.30 -2.86 5.30
C HIS A 134 1.22 -1.88 4.11
N GLY A 135 0.03 -1.42 3.74
CA GLY A 135 -0.18 -0.57 2.56
C GLY A 135 0.06 0.93 2.78
N TRP A 136 0.17 1.38 4.03
CA TRP A 136 0.23 2.78 4.44
C TRP A 136 -1.03 3.59 4.13
N THR A 137 -2.11 2.92 3.78
CA THR A 137 -3.41 3.53 3.48
C THR A 137 -4.20 3.78 4.77
N TYR A 138 -4.93 4.90 4.83
CA TYR A 138 -5.81 5.22 5.94
C TYR A 138 -7.20 4.63 5.69
N LEU A 139 -7.58 3.62 6.48
CA LEU A 139 -8.87 2.93 6.42
C LEU A 139 -9.44 2.73 7.82
N LEU A 140 -10.73 2.36 7.88
CA LEU A 140 -11.38 2.02 9.14
C LEU A 140 -10.68 0.84 9.80
N GLY A 141 -10.29 1.01 11.06
CA GLY A 141 -9.77 -0.05 11.91
C GLY A 141 -10.60 -0.19 13.17
N VAL A 142 -10.73 -1.40 13.66
CA VAL A 142 -11.37 -1.68 14.97
C VAL A 142 -10.28 -2.10 15.93
N GLN A 143 -10.13 -1.33 17.00
CA GLN A 143 -9.21 -1.63 18.09
C GLN A 143 -9.87 -2.58 19.09
N VAL A 144 -9.16 -3.64 19.45
CA VAL A 144 -9.58 -4.63 20.44
C VAL A 144 -8.51 -4.76 21.53
N ASP A 145 -8.91 -5.09 22.76
CA ASP A 145 -8.01 -5.41 23.86
C ASP A 145 -7.66 -6.91 23.95
N ALA A 146 -8.19 -7.71 23.01
CA ALA A 146 -7.72 -9.08 22.81
C ALA A 146 -6.28 -9.07 22.29
N ALA A 147 -5.38 -9.80 22.92
CA ALA A 147 -3.98 -9.85 22.53
C ALA A 147 -3.81 -10.45 21.11
N ILE A 148 -3.39 -9.61 20.17
CA ILE A 148 -2.99 -10.01 18.82
C ILE A 148 -1.46 -10.16 18.80
N ASN A 149 -1.00 -11.41 18.79
CA ASN A 149 0.42 -11.76 18.75
C ASN A 149 0.85 -12.14 17.33
N PRO A 150 2.15 -12.03 16.99
CA PRO A 150 2.67 -12.56 15.74
C PRO A 150 2.23 -14.02 15.51
N GLY A 151 1.72 -14.31 14.30
CA GLY A 151 1.10 -15.59 13.93
C GLY A 151 -0.44 -15.59 14.00
N ASN A 152 -1.07 -14.78 14.85
CA ASN A 152 -2.52 -14.58 14.83
C ASN A 152 -2.99 -13.73 13.63
N SER A 153 -2.08 -12.99 12.99
CA SER A 153 -2.36 -12.20 11.78
C SER A 153 -3.01 -13.07 10.70
N GLY A 154 -4.07 -12.54 10.08
CA GLY A 154 -4.90 -13.25 9.11
C GLY A 154 -5.98 -14.14 9.71
N GLY A 155 -5.92 -14.43 11.02
CA GLY A 155 -6.96 -15.16 11.74
C GLY A 155 -8.21 -14.32 12.00
N PRO A 156 -9.39 -14.96 12.12
CA PRO A 156 -10.62 -14.25 12.39
C PRO A 156 -10.68 -13.77 13.84
N VAL A 157 -11.30 -12.61 14.00
CA VAL A 157 -11.85 -12.18 15.27
C VAL A 157 -13.36 -12.30 15.19
N LEU A 158 -13.95 -13.08 16.07
CA LEU A 158 -15.38 -13.41 16.04
C LEU A 158 -16.14 -12.52 17.03
N ASP A 159 -17.30 -12.06 16.62
CA ASP A 159 -18.30 -11.53 17.54
C ASP A 159 -18.90 -12.68 18.35
N LEU A 160 -18.76 -12.63 19.68
CA LEU A 160 -19.22 -13.70 20.57
C LEU A 160 -20.75 -13.84 20.61
N LYS A 161 -21.51 -12.82 20.23
CA LYS A 161 -22.97 -12.85 20.20
C LYS A 161 -23.50 -13.58 18.98
N SER A 162 -22.95 -13.30 17.81
CA SER A 162 -23.42 -13.88 16.53
C SER A 162 -22.62 -15.10 16.07
N GLY A 163 -21.40 -15.27 16.57
CA GLY A 163 -20.42 -16.27 16.11
C GLY A 163 -19.83 -15.98 14.73
N LYS A 164 -20.12 -14.81 14.12
CA LYS A 164 -19.63 -14.40 12.82
C LYS A 164 -18.33 -13.64 12.91
N ILE A 165 -17.65 -13.47 11.76
CA ILE A 165 -16.40 -12.72 11.66
C ILE A 165 -16.68 -11.23 11.90
N ALA A 166 -16.17 -10.68 13.00
CA ALA A 166 -16.16 -9.25 13.33
C ALA A 166 -14.97 -8.51 12.71
N GLY A 167 -13.98 -9.24 12.21
CA GLY A 167 -12.83 -8.71 11.48
C GLY A 167 -11.71 -9.73 11.37
N ILE A 168 -10.63 -9.32 10.67
CA ILE A 168 -9.38 -10.09 10.53
C ILE A 168 -8.30 -9.42 11.35
N ALA A 169 -7.62 -10.19 12.21
CA ALA A 169 -6.50 -9.72 13.02
C ALA A 169 -5.31 -9.38 12.12
N PHE A 170 -4.77 -8.14 12.20
CA PHE A 170 -3.70 -7.75 11.29
C PHE A 170 -2.54 -7.00 11.93
N GLN A 171 -2.76 -6.23 12.98
CA GLN A 171 -1.75 -5.32 13.51
C GLN A 171 -1.82 -5.26 15.03
N GLY A 172 -0.68 -5.47 15.71
CA GLY A 172 -0.49 -5.16 17.11
C GLY A 172 0.22 -3.82 17.28
N LYS A 173 -0.03 -3.10 18.37
CA LYS A 173 0.80 -1.95 18.75
C LYS A 173 2.14 -2.42 19.34
N ASP A 174 3.21 -1.65 19.10
CA ASP A 174 4.54 -1.88 19.69
C ASP A 174 4.44 -2.07 21.20
N LYS A 175 4.93 -3.21 21.69
CA LYS A 175 4.92 -3.57 23.11
C LYS A 175 5.68 -2.59 24.02
N GLU A 176 6.58 -1.78 23.44
CA GLU A 176 7.34 -0.77 24.21
C GLU A 176 6.54 0.49 24.55
N LYS A 177 5.40 0.73 23.88
CA LYS A 177 4.61 1.97 24.03
C LYS A 177 3.18 1.80 24.51
N SER A 178 2.64 0.59 24.56
CA SER A 178 1.26 0.33 25.05
C SER A 178 1.04 -1.15 25.37
N GLU A 179 0.17 -1.42 26.36
CA GLU A 179 -0.34 -2.75 26.67
C GLU A 179 -1.03 -3.38 25.46
N ALA A 180 -1.14 -4.71 25.45
CA ALA A 180 -1.62 -5.61 24.39
C ALA A 180 -2.88 -5.15 23.62
N LEU A 181 -2.74 -4.10 22.82
CA LEU A 181 -3.78 -3.58 21.94
C LEU A 181 -3.56 -4.10 20.54
N GLY A 182 -4.62 -4.66 19.95
CA GLY A 182 -4.63 -5.13 18.59
C GLY A 182 -5.61 -4.35 17.71
N TYR A 183 -5.41 -4.40 16.40
CA TYR A 183 -6.36 -3.90 15.42
C TYR A 183 -6.84 -5.03 14.51
N ILE A 184 -8.09 -4.94 14.10
CA ILE A 184 -8.70 -5.85 13.14
C ILE A 184 -9.21 -5.07 11.92
N VAL A 185 -9.11 -5.69 10.76
CA VAL A 185 -9.74 -5.20 9.52
C VAL A 185 -11.24 -5.49 9.62
N PRO A 186 -12.12 -4.48 9.66
CA PRO A 186 -13.54 -4.68 9.90
C PRO A 186 -14.29 -5.25 8.69
N PRO A 187 -15.51 -5.77 8.90
CA PRO A 187 -16.37 -6.31 7.84
C PRO A 187 -16.65 -5.37 6.67
N ASP A 188 -16.73 -4.05 6.90
CA ASP A 188 -16.95 -3.07 5.83
C ASP A 188 -15.80 -3.10 4.81
N ILE A 189 -14.57 -3.12 5.30
CA ILE A 189 -13.36 -3.21 4.45
C ILE A 189 -13.26 -4.59 3.80
N ILE A 190 -13.56 -5.66 4.54
CA ILE A 190 -13.57 -7.03 3.99
C ILE A 190 -14.58 -7.16 2.85
N ARG A 191 -15.80 -6.65 3.01
CA ARG A 191 -16.83 -6.70 1.97
C ARG A 191 -16.45 -5.88 0.74
N HIS A 192 -15.84 -4.71 0.93
CA HIS A 192 -15.31 -3.91 -0.17
C HIS A 192 -14.32 -4.74 -1.00
N PHE A 193 -13.31 -5.34 -0.36
CA PHE A 193 -12.33 -6.20 -1.02
C PHE A 193 -12.98 -7.40 -1.73
N LEU A 194 -13.91 -8.10 -1.07
CA LEU A 194 -14.61 -9.25 -1.65
C LEU A 194 -15.51 -8.86 -2.84
N SER A 195 -16.03 -7.63 -2.85
CA SER A 195 -16.78 -7.09 -3.99
C SER A 195 -15.86 -6.68 -5.13
N ASP A 196 -14.73 -6.05 -4.82
CA ASP A 196 -13.75 -5.59 -5.80
C ASP A 196 -13.20 -6.74 -6.66
N VAL A 197 -12.91 -7.90 -6.03
CA VAL A 197 -12.34 -9.06 -6.73
C VAL A 197 -13.35 -9.87 -7.55
N GLN A 198 -14.62 -9.48 -7.63
CA GLN A 198 -15.65 -10.27 -8.35
C GLN A 198 -15.46 -10.26 -9.86
N ASP A 199 -14.91 -9.20 -10.42
CA ASP A 199 -14.60 -9.08 -11.85
C ASP A 199 -13.21 -9.66 -12.22
N GLY A 200 -12.49 -10.25 -11.25
CA GLY A 200 -11.17 -10.84 -11.44
C GLY A 200 -10.01 -9.87 -11.33
N LYS A 201 -10.24 -8.65 -10.85
CA LYS A 201 -9.22 -7.62 -10.67
C LYS A 201 -9.24 -7.09 -9.24
N VAL A 202 -8.15 -6.45 -8.83
CA VAL A 202 -8.07 -5.68 -7.59
C VAL A 202 -7.83 -4.22 -7.96
N ASN A 203 -8.87 -3.39 -7.78
CA ASN A 203 -8.76 -1.95 -7.97
C ASN A 203 -8.32 -1.25 -6.68
N GLY A 204 -8.54 -1.91 -5.54
CA GLY A 204 -8.19 -1.44 -4.19
C GLY A 204 -9.06 -0.28 -3.72
N PHE A 205 -8.56 0.48 -2.77
CA PHE A 205 -9.29 1.57 -2.12
C PHE A 205 -8.97 2.91 -2.76
N SER A 206 -9.96 3.81 -2.85
CA SER A 206 -9.75 5.15 -3.35
C SER A 206 -8.94 5.99 -2.36
N ASP A 207 -8.06 6.83 -2.90
CA ASP A 207 -7.32 7.81 -2.12
C ASP A 207 -8.21 9.01 -1.75
N ILE A 208 -7.79 9.70 -0.68
CA ILE A 208 -8.37 10.98 -0.32
C ILE A 208 -7.73 12.06 -1.19
N LEU A 209 -8.52 12.61 -2.11
CA LEU A 209 -8.05 13.49 -3.17
C LEU A 209 -8.27 14.97 -2.86
N PHE A 210 -8.53 15.33 -1.60
CA PHE A 210 -8.62 16.71 -1.15
C PHE A 210 -8.16 16.85 0.31
N ALA A 211 -7.56 18.00 0.62
CA ALA A 211 -7.27 18.42 1.99
C ALA A 211 -8.35 19.36 2.47
N TRP A 212 -8.63 19.35 3.77
CA TRP A 212 -9.65 20.17 4.38
C TRP A 212 -9.23 20.66 5.77
N ASN A 213 -9.89 21.70 6.24
CA ASN A 213 -9.71 22.21 7.59
C ASN A 213 -11.04 22.37 8.33
N GLN A 214 -10.96 22.36 9.66
CA GLN A 214 -12.13 22.47 10.54
C GLN A 214 -12.76 23.86 10.47
N MET A 215 -14.09 23.93 10.52
CA MET A 215 -14.86 25.16 10.51
C MET A 215 -15.39 25.56 11.90
N GLU A 216 -14.62 25.27 12.96
CA GLU A 216 -15.01 25.60 14.33
C GLU A 216 -14.79 27.08 14.69
N SER A 217 -13.84 27.75 14.02
CA SER A 217 -13.53 29.17 14.26
C SER A 217 -14.71 30.07 13.88
N PRO A 218 -15.25 30.88 14.82
CA PRO A 218 -16.31 31.83 14.50
C PRO A 218 -15.91 32.87 13.44
N SER A 219 -14.63 33.26 13.40
CA SER A 219 -14.12 34.22 12.43
C SER A 219 -14.08 33.63 11.03
N MET A 220 -13.63 32.38 10.89
CA MET A 220 -13.63 31.64 9.63
C MET A 220 -15.05 31.47 9.10
N ARG A 221 -15.98 31.07 9.95
CA ARG A 221 -17.41 30.92 9.58
C ARG A 221 -18.00 32.22 9.09
N ARG A 222 -17.73 33.34 9.75
CA ARG A 222 -18.18 34.69 9.28
C ARG A 222 -17.56 35.07 7.94
N TYR A 223 -16.27 34.79 7.75
CA TYR A 223 -15.57 35.08 6.49
C TYR A 223 -16.23 34.35 5.31
N TYR A 224 -16.53 33.06 5.47
CA TYR A 224 -17.21 32.24 4.47
C TYR A 224 -18.74 32.40 4.49
N ARG A 225 -19.30 33.36 5.24
CA ARG A 225 -20.74 33.66 5.33
C ARG A 225 -21.58 32.43 5.74
N MET A 226 -21.04 31.57 6.56
CA MET A 226 -21.76 30.43 7.12
C MET A 226 -22.72 30.92 8.22
N ASP A 227 -24.02 30.65 8.04
CA ASP A 227 -24.99 30.90 9.10
C ASP A 227 -24.81 29.95 10.29
N SER A 228 -25.52 30.26 11.39
CA SER A 228 -25.42 29.50 12.65
C SER A 228 -25.98 28.07 12.56
N GLY A 229 -26.80 27.77 11.56
CA GLY A 229 -27.44 26.46 11.38
C GLY A 229 -26.68 25.50 10.45
N ARG A 230 -25.71 26.00 9.68
CA ARG A 230 -24.92 25.19 8.76
C ARG A 230 -23.66 24.69 9.45
N THR A 231 -23.29 23.44 9.16
CA THR A 231 -22.01 22.84 9.57
C THR A 231 -21.28 22.31 8.34
N GLY A 232 -19.98 22.10 8.45
CA GLY A 232 -19.17 21.59 7.36
C GLY A 232 -17.67 21.82 7.60
N VAL A 233 -16.85 21.46 6.62
CA VAL A 233 -15.39 21.66 6.59
C VAL A 233 -14.99 22.41 5.34
N ILE A 234 -13.96 23.27 5.44
CA ILE A 234 -13.43 24.01 4.30
C ILE A 234 -12.43 23.15 3.52
N VAL A 235 -12.50 23.19 2.20
CA VAL A 235 -11.54 22.54 1.30
C VAL A 235 -10.33 23.45 1.10
N ASP A 236 -9.16 23.03 1.55
CA ASP A 236 -7.90 23.78 1.42
C ASP A 236 -7.19 23.48 0.10
N HIS A 237 -7.27 22.24 -0.36
CA HIS A 237 -6.59 21.78 -1.58
C HIS A 237 -7.37 20.64 -2.24
N VAL A 238 -7.32 20.59 -3.56
CA VAL A 238 -7.92 19.51 -4.38
C VAL A 238 -6.87 18.93 -5.30
N GLU A 239 -6.71 17.62 -5.28
CA GLU A 239 -5.83 16.91 -6.21
C GLU A 239 -6.40 16.95 -7.65
N PRO A 240 -5.55 17.14 -8.67
CA PRO A 240 -6.00 17.21 -10.06
C PRO A 240 -6.81 15.99 -10.54
N ALA A 241 -6.58 14.81 -9.93
CA ALA A 241 -7.30 13.57 -10.26
C ALA A 241 -8.82 13.65 -10.03
N LEU A 242 -9.30 14.57 -9.15
CA LEU A 242 -10.74 14.77 -8.95
C LEU A 242 -11.47 15.49 -10.11
N GLY A 243 -10.71 16.10 -11.02
CA GLY A 243 -11.28 16.94 -12.09
C GLY A 243 -11.76 18.32 -11.61
N THR A 244 -11.98 19.22 -12.55
CA THR A 244 -12.29 20.64 -12.28
C THR A 244 -13.75 20.92 -11.96
N ASP A 245 -14.64 19.97 -12.27
CA ASP A 245 -16.10 20.17 -12.18
C ASP A 245 -16.72 19.65 -10.88
N SER A 246 -15.89 19.13 -9.97
CA SER A 246 -16.31 18.57 -8.69
C SER A 246 -16.27 19.63 -7.56
N ILE A 247 -15.53 19.34 -6.50
CA ILE A 247 -15.23 20.30 -5.42
C ILE A 247 -14.05 21.20 -5.81
N ARG A 248 -13.94 22.37 -5.14
CA ARG A 248 -12.87 23.35 -5.37
C ARG A 248 -12.29 23.81 -4.04
N THR A 249 -11.10 24.36 -4.07
CA THR A 249 -10.55 25.11 -2.94
C THR A 249 -11.55 26.21 -2.53
N ASP A 250 -11.67 26.47 -1.24
CA ASP A 250 -12.63 27.40 -0.63
C ASP A 250 -14.11 26.93 -0.65
N ASP A 251 -14.42 25.73 -1.14
CA ASP A 251 -15.74 25.12 -0.90
C ASP A 251 -15.88 24.67 0.56
N VAL A 252 -17.05 24.86 1.15
CA VAL A 252 -17.38 24.22 2.43
C VAL A 252 -18.21 22.96 2.17
N ILE A 253 -17.68 21.78 2.46
CA ILE A 253 -18.42 20.52 2.32
C ILE A 253 -19.46 20.43 3.44
N LEU A 254 -20.74 20.50 3.06
CA LEU A 254 -21.89 20.41 3.96
C LEU A 254 -22.39 18.98 4.13
N GLU A 255 -22.34 18.21 3.03
CA GLU A 255 -22.87 16.84 2.95
C GLU A 255 -22.04 16.02 1.99
N ILE A 256 -21.75 14.76 2.34
CA ILE A 256 -21.09 13.79 1.48
C ILE A 256 -21.83 12.45 1.55
N ASP A 257 -22.17 11.88 0.41
CA ASP A 257 -22.95 10.62 0.27
C ASP A 257 -24.25 10.62 1.11
N GLY A 258 -24.94 11.77 1.20
CA GLY A 258 -26.16 11.96 2.00
C GLY A 258 -25.92 12.23 3.48
N TYR A 259 -24.69 12.14 3.98
CA TYR A 259 -24.37 12.39 5.39
C TYR A 259 -23.95 13.84 5.63
N LYS A 260 -24.60 14.50 6.59
CA LYS A 260 -24.22 15.87 7.02
C LYS A 260 -22.83 15.86 7.67
N VAL A 261 -22.00 16.82 7.26
CA VAL A 261 -20.63 17.00 7.79
C VAL A 261 -20.66 18.00 8.94
N SER A 262 -20.09 17.61 10.08
CA SER A 262 -19.89 18.49 11.24
C SER A 262 -18.68 19.40 11.03
N ASN A 263 -18.55 20.48 11.82
CA ASN A 263 -17.44 21.44 11.69
C ASN A 263 -16.04 20.82 11.94
N ASN A 264 -16.00 19.68 12.61
CA ASN A 264 -14.78 18.91 12.90
C ASN A 264 -14.54 17.74 11.92
N GLY A 265 -15.24 17.69 10.78
CA GLY A 265 -15.05 16.64 9.78
C GLY A 265 -15.66 15.27 10.14
N ARG A 266 -16.58 15.23 11.10
CA ARG A 266 -17.29 13.98 11.43
C ARG A 266 -18.64 13.94 10.71
N ILE A 267 -19.02 12.74 10.29
CA ILE A 267 -20.36 12.39 9.81
C ILE A 267 -21.03 11.44 10.79
N ARG A 268 -22.36 11.33 10.74
CA ARG A 268 -23.10 10.32 11.48
C ARG A 268 -23.82 9.39 10.53
N LEU A 269 -23.47 8.12 10.58
CA LEU A 269 -24.16 7.04 9.87
C LEU A 269 -25.52 6.76 10.54
N ASP A 270 -26.34 5.96 9.88
CA ASP A 270 -27.58 5.44 10.44
C ASP A 270 -27.31 4.74 11.78
N GLY A 271 -28.18 4.93 12.76
CA GLY A 271 -27.94 4.51 14.13
C GLY A 271 -27.06 5.43 14.97
N GLY A 272 -26.61 6.58 14.43
CA GLY A 272 -25.88 7.63 15.15
C GLY A 272 -24.37 7.38 15.29
N VAL A 273 -23.83 6.36 14.63
CA VAL A 273 -22.41 6.01 14.66
C VAL A 273 -21.57 7.12 13.99
N ALA A 274 -20.61 7.67 14.71
CA ALA A 274 -19.74 8.72 14.17
C ALA A 274 -18.57 8.11 13.39
N ARG A 275 -18.29 8.67 12.18
CA ARG A 275 -17.16 8.31 11.30
C ARG A 275 -16.48 9.59 10.78
N SER A 276 -15.29 9.44 10.19
CA SER A 276 -14.68 10.49 9.39
C SER A 276 -15.50 10.76 8.13
N LEU A 277 -15.45 11.99 7.63
CA LEU A 277 -16.05 12.34 6.33
C LEU A 277 -15.42 11.56 5.15
N PHE A 278 -14.28 10.94 5.35
CA PHE A 278 -13.60 10.12 4.35
C PHE A 278 -14.15 8.69 4.23
N TYR A 279 -14.86 8.22 5.26
CA TYR A 279 -15.46 6.87 5.26
C TYR A 279 -16.30 6.61 3.99
N PRO A 280 -17.26 7.47 3.59
CA PRO A 280 -18.02 7.25 2.35
C PRO A 280 -17.17 7.37 1.08
N VAL A 281 -15.95 7.93 1.13
CA VAL A 281 -15.06 8.01 -0.03
C VAL A 281 -14.36 6.69 -0.27
N TYR A 282 -13.68 6.16 0.73
CA TYR A 282 -12.89 4.93 0.53
C TYR A 282 -13.73 3.65 0.58
N ILE A 283 -14.98 3.68 1.08
CA ILE A 283 -15.85 2.50 1.06
C ILE A 283 -16.52 2.28 -0.31
N ARG A 284 -16.49 3.27 -1.21
CA ARG A 284 -16.97 3.16 -2.60
C ARG A 284 -15.91 2.52 -3.48
N GLN A 285 -16.35 1.73 -4.47
CA GLN A 285 -15.46 1.16 -5.46
C GLN A 285 -14.83 2.26 -6.32
N VAL A 286 -13.58 2.05 -6.73
CA VAL A 286 -12.87 2.98 -7.63
C VAL A 286 -13.70 3.18 -8.91
N GLY A 287 -13.93 4.44 -9.29
CA GLY A 287 -14.77 4.85 -10.42
C GLY A 287 -16.20 5.21 -10.05
N GLU A 288 -16.69 4.88 -8.85
CA GLU A 288 -18.04 5.26 -8.42
C GLU A 288 -18.13 6.77 -8.12
N LYS A 289 -19.32 7.33 -8.39
CA LYS A 289 -19.63 8.74 -8.07
C LYS A 289 -20.24 8.84 -6.68
N ILE A 290 -19.75 9.84 -5.93
CA ILE A 290 -20.17 10.13 -4.57
C ILE A 290 -20.81 11.53 -4.59
N PRO A 291 -22.12 11.66 -4.30
CA PRO A 291 -22.79 12.97 -4.26
C PRO A 291 -22.24 13.82 -3.11
N VAL A 292 -22.05 15.10 -3.38
CA VAL A 292 -21.54 16.09 -2.41
C VAL A 292 -22.37 17.36 -2.50
N LYS A 293 -22.72 17.94 -1.35
CA LYS A 293 -23.26 19.30 -1.27
C LYS A 293 -22.21 20.22 -0.68
N VAL A 294 -21.91 21.28 -1.40
CA VAL A 294 -20.95 22.29 -0.96
C VAL A 294 -21.62 23.64 -0.81
N PHE A 295 -21.08 24.48 0.06
CA PHE A 295 -21.40 25.90 0.11
C PHE A 295 -20.26 26.65 -0.58
N ARG A 296 -20.59 27.28 -1.71
CA ARG A 296 -19.67 27.97 -2.60
C ARG A 296 -20.18 29.38 -2.86
N GLU A 297 -19.38 30.40 -2.57
CA GLU A 297 -19.69 31.83 -2.85
C GLU A 297 -21.09 32.30 -2.38
N GLY A 298 -21.56 31.74 -1.26
CA GLY A 298 -22.85 32.11 -0.68
C GLY A 298 -24.05 31.26 -1.14
N ALA A 299 -23.87 30.30 -2.01
CA ALA A 299 -24.91 29.39 -2.51
C ALA A 299 -24.58 27.90 -2.17
N VAL A 300 -25.63 27.11 -1.99
CA VAL A 300 -25.51 25.65 -1.91
C VAL A 300 -25.44 25.08 -3.33
N VAL A 301 -24.42 24.31 -3.62
CA VAL A 301 -24.20 23.64 -4.91
C VAL A 301 -24.19 22.13 -4.68
N GLU A 302 -24.97 21.40 -5.46
CA GLU A 302 -24.93 19.95 -5.53
C GLU A 302 -23.96 19.52 -6.64
N THR A 303 -23.04 18.63 -6.31
CA THR A 303 -22.02 18.13 -7.20
C THR A 303 -21.68 16.68 -6.85
N SER A 304 -20.67 16.09 -7.45
CA SER A 304 -20.16 14.77 -7.12
C SER A 304 -18.63 14.72 -7.23
N ILE A 305 -18.01 13.86 -6.43
CA ILE A 305 -16.61 13.44 -6.61
C ILE A 305 -16.60 12.01 -7.13
N THR A 306 -15.53 11.63 -7.82
CA THR A 306 -15.33 10.26 -8.27
C THR A 306 -14.29 9.59 -7.36
N ALA A 307 -14.62 8.43 -6.82
CA ALA A 307 -13.66 7.61 -6.08
C ALA A 307 -12.50 7.23 -7.00
N ALA A 308 -11.28 7.67 -6.69
CA ALA A 308 -10.11 7.46 -7.56
C ALA A 308 -8.82 7.32 -6.76
N LYS A 309 -7.78 6.76 -7.38
CA LYS A 309 -6.44 6.69 -6.80
C LYS A 309 -5.58 7.90 -7.22
N LYS A 310 -4.67 8.31 -6.36
CA LYS A 310 -3.66 9.32 -6.67
C LYS A 310 -2.69 8.81 -7.74
N ASN A 311 -2.32 9.70 -8.64
CA ASN A 311 -1.34 9.40 -9.67
C ASN A 311 0.07 9.86 -9.24
N HIS A 312 0.65 9.18 -8.25
CA HIS A 312 1.99 9.52 -7.77
C HIS A 312 3.08 9.12 -8.78
N ARG A 313 4.17 9.89 -8.80
CA ARG A 313 5.38 9.54 -9.58
C ARG A 313 6.08 8.32 -8.99
N ILE A 314 6.17 8.25 -7.67
CA ILE A 314 6.77 7.12 -6.96
C ILE A 314 5.89 5.88 -7.09
N ARG A 315 6.51 4.74 -7.33
CA ARG A 315 5.80 3.44 -7.26
C ARG A 315 5.35 3.15 -5.83
N GLY A 316 4.26 2.43 -5.69
CA GLY A 316 3.82 1.86 -4.41
C GLY A 316 4.81 0.84 -3.84
N TRP A 317 4.36 0.08 -2.87
CA TRP A 317 5.11 -1.06 -2.34
C TRP A 317 5.33 -2.13 -3.42
N MET A 318 6.53 -2.71 -3.43
CA MET A 318 6.98 -3.68 -4.44
C MET A 318 6.71 -5.14 -4.00
N TYR A 319 5.62 -5.38 -3.26
CA TYR A 319 5.23 -6.73 -2.88
C TYR A 319 5.00 -7.61 -4.10
N ASN A 320 5.47 -8.87 -4.02
CA ASN A 320 5.31 -9.87 -5.09
C ASN A 320 5.92 -9.48 -6.45
N THR A 321 6.76 -8.44 -6.49
CA THR A 321 7.39 -7.96 -7.72
C THR A 321 8.89 -7.81 -7.50
N ARG A 322 9.66 -7.94 -8.59
CA ARG A 322 11.09 -7.63 -8.58
C ARG A 322 11.27 -6.18 -8.99
N PRO A 323 12.10 -5.39 -8.27
CA PRO A 323 12.48 -4.08 -8.76
C PRO A 323 13.19 -4.17 -10.10
N ASP A 324 12.85 -3.27 -11.03
CA ASP A 324 13.61 -3.08 -12.25
C ASP A 324 14.98 -2.46 -11.93
N TYR A 325 15.99 -2.80 -12.72
CA TYR A 325 17.34 -2.27 -12.51
C TYR A 325 18.13 -2.13 -13.80
N PHE A 326 19.11 -1.23 -13.75
CA PHE A 326 20.13 -1.06 -14.77
C PHE A 326 21.49 -0.86 -14.10
N VAL A 327 22.50 -1.62 -14.52
CA VAL A 327 23.89 -1.51 -14.05
C VAL A 327 24.74 -0.88 -15.15
N TYR A 328 25.34 0.27 -14.82
CA TYR A 328 26.24 0.96 -15.74
C TYR A 328 27.53 1.33 -15.03
N GLY A 329 28.63 0.72 -15.40
CA GLY A 329 29.87 0.74 -14.64
C GLY A 329 29.69 0.06 -13.28
N GLY A 330 29.84 0.80 -12.20
CA GLY A 330 29.53 0.33 -10.84
C GLY A 330 28.23 0.88 -10.29
N LEU A 331 27.50 1.69 -11.06
CA LEU A 331 26.27 2.35 -10.66
C LEU A 331 25.08 1.41 -10.88
N VAL A 332 24.22 1.29 -9.86
CA VAL A 332 22.95 0.54 -9.95
C VAL A 332 21.81 1.54 -9.92
N PHE A 333 21.04 1.59 -11.01
CA PHE A 333 19.87 2.43 -11.13
C PHE A 333 18.61 1.60 -10.95
N THR A 334 17.60 2.13 -10.26
CA THR A 334 16.28 1.53 -10.08
C THR A 334 15.20 2.60 -10.08
N THR A 335 13.96 2.21 -10.30
CA THR A 335 12.81 3.11 -10.11
C THR A 335 12.53 3.30 -8.62
N ALA A 336 12.29 4.54 -8.21
CA ALA A 336 11.95 4.84 -6.82
C ALA A 336 10.60 4.24 -6.45
N SER A 337 10.55 3.54 -5.31
CA SER A 337 9.35 2.95 -4.71
C SER A 337 9.24 3.32 -3.23
N TYR A 338 8.12 3.02 -2.58
CA TYR A 338 8.00 3.19 -1.14
C TYR A 338 9.04 2.36 -0.38
N ASP A 339 9.35 1.13 -0.84
CA ASP A 339 10.42 0.32 -0.24
C ASP A 339 11.77 1.04 -0.28
N TYR A 340 12.09 1.67 -1.42
CA TYR A 340 13.33 2.45 -1.56
C TYR A 340 13.33 3.66 -0.60
N VAL A 341 12.25 4.43 -0.53
CA VAL A 341 12.14 5.62 0.33
C VAL A 341 12.35 5.25 1.80
N VAL A 342 11.71 4.16 2.25
CA VAL A 342 11.85 3.68 3.63
C VAL A 342 13.26 3.18 3.91
N HIS A 343 13.85 2.43 2.98
CA HIS A 343 15.22 1.90 3.14
C HIS A 343 16.26 3.02 3.18
N ALA A 344 16.22 3.93 2.21
CA ALA A 344 17.18 5.02 2.06
C ALA A 344 16.92 6.21 2.99
N LYS A 345 15.80 6.20 3.75
CA LYS A 345 15.32 7.38 4.50
C LYS A 345 15.22 8.63 3.62
N ALA A 346 14.85 8.44 2.37
CA ALA A 346 14.85 9.45 1.31
C ALA A 346 13.63 10.40 1.37
N GLU A 347 13.08 10.65 2.55
CA GLU A 347 11.90 11.51 2.76
C GLU A 347 12.11 12.98 2.32
N PHE A 348 13.37 13.40 2.15
CA PHE A 348 13.72 14.76 1.77
C PHE A 348 13.70 15.03 0.26
N HIS A 349 13.50 14.02 -0.57
CA HIS A 349 13.30 14.22 -2.00
C HIS A 349 11.83 14.53 -2.29
N GLY A 350 11.40 15.76 -2.00
CA GLY A 350 9.99 16.18 -2.21
C GLY A 350 9.46 15.93 -3.61
N ASP A 351 10.33 15.84 -4.62
CA ASP A 351 9.97 15.53 -6.00
C ASP A 351 9.46 14.09 -6.18
N LEU A 352 9.82 13.16 -5.28
CA LEU A 352 9.34 11.77 -5.33
C LEU A 352 7.82 11.69 -5.10
N PHE A 353 7.28 12.59 -4.27
CA PHE A 353 5.87 12.59 -3.88
C PHE A 353 4.98 13.50 -4.74
N LYS A 354 5.53 14.15 -5.77
CA LYS A 354 4.73 14.92 -6.72
C LYS A 354 3.88 13.99 -7.60
N ASN A 355 2.80 14.53 -8.13
CA ASN A 355 2.00 13.84 -9.14
C ASN A 355 2.79 13.65 -10.43
N LYS A 356 2.46 12.60 -11.19
CA LYS A 356 3.04 12.37 -12.51
C LYS A 356 2.69 13.53 -13.45
N GLU A 357 3.70 14.07 -14.10
CA GLU A 357 3.50 15.04 -15.20
C GLU A 357 3.11 14.32 -16.50
N PHE A 358 3.67 13.11 -16.71
CA PHE A 358 3.42 12.24 -17.85
C PHE A 358 3.04 10.85 -17.34
N ARG A 359 2.32 10.07 -18.16
CA ARG A 359 1.90 8.70 -17.83
C ARG A 359 3.07 7.80 -17.41
N ASP A 360 4.22 7.97 -18.04
CA ASP A 360 5.44 7.19 -17.83
C ASP A 360 6.49 7.90 -16.95
N ASP A 361 6.11 8.98 -16.23
CA ASP A 361 7.02 9.73 -15.36
C ASP A 361 7.21 8.99 -14.03
N GLU A 362 8.35 8.32 -13.88
CA GLU A 362 8.75 7.59 -12.68
C GLU A 362 10.18 7.96 -12.29
N PRO A 363 10.43 8.42 -11.05
CA PRO A 363 11.75 8.84 -10.62
C PRO A 363 12.75 7.69 -10.64
N VAL A 364 13.95 7.93 -11.20
CA VAL A 364 15.06 6.98 -11.20
C VAL A 364 16.07 7.39 -10.15
N VAL A 365 16.53 6.44 -9.36
CA VAL A 365 17.55 6.65 -8.31
C VAL A 365 18.76 5.77 -8.54
N ILE A 366 19.91 6.19 -8.04
CA ILE A 366 21.08 5.33 -7.87
C ILE A 366 20.90 4.61 -6.54
N SER A 367 20.50 3.34 -6.59
CA SER A 367 20.24 2.55 -5.36
C SER A 367 21.53 2.08 -4.69
N PHE A 368 22.56 1.77 -5.49
CA PHE A 368 23.84 1.28 -4.98
C PHE A 368 25.00 1.64 -5.90
N CYS A 369 26.24 1.68 -5.33
CA CYS A 369 27.46 1.89 -6.08
C CYS A 369 28.49 0.80 -5.73
N PHE A 370 28.85 -0.03 -6.70
CA PHE A 370 29.94 -1.00 -6.55
C PHE A 370 31.29 -0.31 -6.78
N ALA A 371 32.22 -0.49 -5.86
CA ALA A 371 33.56 0.06 -6.01
C ALA A 371 34.28 -0.54 -7.23
N ASP A 372 34.69 0.32 -8.16
CA ASP A 372 35.57 -0.01 -9.28
C ASP A 372 36.34 1.23 -9.72
N LYS A 373 37.51 1.04 -10.34
CA LYS A 373 38.36 2.13 -10.82
C LYS A 373 37.64 3.06 -11.81
N GLY A 374 36.67 2.54 -12.58
CA GLY A 374 35.92 3.30 -13.57
C GLY A 374 34.92 4.30 -12.93
N ILE A 375 34.65 4.20 -11.64
CA ILE A 375 33.77 5.10 -10.89
C ILE A 375 34.45 5.64 -9.61
N GLU A 376 35.77 5.70 -9.63
CA GLU A 376 36.55 6.23 -8.49
C GLU A 376 36.11 7.67 -8.16
N GLY A 377 35.90 7.94 -6.87
CA GLY A 377 35.39 9.24 -6.37
C GLY A 377 33.86 9.34 -6.34
N TYR A 378 33.10 8.39 -6.92
CA TYR A 378 31.63 8.45 -7.00
C TYR A 378 30.89 7.47 -6.08
N LEU A 379 31.56 6.75 -5.18
CA LEU A 379 30.92 5.79 -4.27
C LEU A 379 29.85 6.43 -3.37
N GLY A 380 29.97 7.72 -3.08
CA GLY A 380 28.97 8.48 -2.32
C GLY A 380 27.76 8.96 -3.13
N CYS A 381 27.59 8.53 -4.40
CA CYS A 381 26.45 8.92 -5.23
C CYS A 381 25.23 7.99 -5.07
N ALA A 382 25.32 6.93 -4.25
CA ALA A 382 24.14 6.17 -3.84
C ALA A 382 23.11 7.09 -3.18
N GLU A 383 21.83 6.67 -3.24
CA GLU A 383 20.69 7.42 -2.71
C GLU A 383 20.44 8.78 -3.41
N SER A 384 20.92 8.95 -4.64
CA SER A 384 20.70 10.17 -5.44
C SER A 384 19.60 9.95 -6.48
N LEU A 385 18.73 10.94 -6.64
CA LEU A 385 17.74 11.00 -7.73
C LEU A 385 18.41 11.44 -9.03
N VAL A 386 18.20 10.76 -10.13
CA VAL A 386 18.72 11.10 -11.46
C VAL A 386 17.78 12.09 -12.14
N ARG A 387 18.20 13.35 -12.29
CA ARG A 387 17.40 14.39 -12.95
C ARG A 387 17.57 14.36 -14.47
N SER A 388 18.80 14.23 -14.94
CA SER A 388 19.10 14.23 -16.38
C SER A 388 20.36 13.46 -16.72
N VAL A 389 20.45 13.01 -17.99
CA VAL A 389 21.65 12.45 -18.61
C VAL A 389 21.99 13.32 -19.82
N ASN A 390 23.21 13.86 -19.87
CA ASN A 390 23.69 14.79 -20.92
C ASN A 390 22.70 15.95 -21.21
N GLY A 391 22.00 16.44 -20.15
CA GLY A 391 21.01 17.53 -20.26
C GLY A 391 19.60 17.09 -20.66
N VAL A 392 19.39 15.82 -21.01
CA VAL A 392 18.06 15.26 -21.30
C VAL A 392 17.39 14.84 -19.98
N LYS A 393 16.24 15.40 -19.64
CA LYS A 393 15.45 15.05 -18.43
C LYS A 393 15.08 13.55 -18.48
N VAL A 394 15.41 12.80 -17.43
CA VAL A 394 15.03 11.39 -17.29
C VAL A 394 13.57 11.31 -16.86
N ARG A 395 12.77 10.51 -17.59
CA ARG A 395 11.36 10.28 -17.26
C ARG A 395 11.16 9.00 -16.45
N ASN A 396 11.87 7.93 -16.81
CA ASN A 396 11.81 6.63 -16.14
C ASN A 396 13.10 5.83 -16.44
N LEU A 397 13.22 4.65 -15.84
CA LEU A 397 14.44 3.83 -15.97
C LEU A 397 14.68 3.35 -17.40
N ARG A 398 13.64 3.01 -18.16
CA ARG A 398 13.75 2.66 -19.59
C ARG A 398 14.30 3.84 -20.41
N HIS A 399 13.76 5.04 -20.23
CA HIS A 399 14.26 6.23 -20.90
C HIS A 399 15.73 6.54 -20.56
N LEU A 400 16.12 6.30 -19.28
CA LEU A 400 17.53 6.42 -18.89
C LEU A 400 18.41 5.44 -19.66
N THR A 401 18.01 4.15 -19.77
CA THR A 401 18.78 3.15 -20.52
C THR A 401 18.89 3.51 -21.99
N GLU A 402 17.81 3.98 -22.60
CA GLU A 402 17.78 4.41 -24.02
C GLU A 402 18.73 5.58 -24.27
N ILE A 403 18.83 6.54 -23.36
CA ILE A 403 19.78 7.65 -23.48
C ILE A 403 21.21 7.11 -23.35
N VAL A 404 21.51 6.32 -22.33
CA VAL A 404 22.88 5.83 -22.06
C VAL A 404 23.36 4.91 -23.19
N ASP A 405 22.51 4.05 -23.73
CA ASP A 405 22.83 3.09 -24.82
C ASP A 405 23.24 3.78 -26.15
N GLN A 406 22.92 5.07 -26.31
CA GLN A 406 23.36 5.85 -27.47
C GLN A 406 24.86 6.21 -27.44
N TYR A 407 25.48 6.17 -26.27
CA TYR A 407 26.89 6.55 -26.09
C TYR A 407 27.78 5.31 -26.03
N ARG A 408 28.67 5.17 -27.02
CA ARG A 408 29.68 4.09 -27.08
C ARG A 408 31.08 4.61 -26.75
N ASP A 409 31.28 5.90 -26.87
CA ASP A 409 32.50 6.64 -26.59
C ASP A 409 32.15 8.05 -26.06
N GLY A 410 33.16 8.79 -25.61
CA GLY A 410 32.98 10.11 -25.05
C GLY A 410 32.45 10.06 -23.61
N PHE A 411 31.81 11.14 -23.18
CA PHE A 411 31.40 11.28 -21.77
C PHE A 411 29.89 11.20 -21.60
N VAL A 412 29.47 10.45 -20.56
CA VAL A 412 28.09 10.45 -20.05
C VAL A 412 28.07 11.23 -18.75
N ARG A 413 27.29 12.31 -18.72
CA ARG A 413 27.12 13.18 -17.55
C ARG A 413 25.74 13.01 -16.94
N PHE A 414 25.68 12.49 -15.74
CA PHE A 414 24.47 12.44 -14.92
C PHE A 414 24.39 13.71 -14.07
N THR A 415 23.21 14.30 -14.01
CA THR A 415 22.87 15.37 -13.05
C THR A 415 22.02 14.74 -11.96
N LEU A 416 22.52 14.78 -10.73
CA LEU A 416 21.95 14.07 -9.58
C LEU A 416 21.46 15.08 -8.55
N ASP A 417 20.28 14.80 -7.99
CA ASP A 417 19.76 15.47 -6.79
C ASP A 417 19.99 14.60 -5.57
N ARG A 418 20.57 15.16 -4.53
CA ARG A 418 20.86 14.52 -3.25
C ARG A 418 20.02 15.07 -2.09
N GLY A 419 18.95 15.81 -2.40
CA GLY A 419 18.16 16.51 -1.39
C GLY A 419 18.82 17.77 -0.84
N ASN A 420 19.94 18.22 -1.43
CA ASN A 420 20.64 19.45 -1.09
C ASN A 420 20.20 20.59 -2.03
N GLU A 421 20.66 21.84 -1.74
CA GLU A 421 20.36 22.99 -2.60
C GLU A 421 21.00 22.91 -4.01
N TRP A 422 21.97 22.00 -4.22
CA TRP A 422 22.79 21.95 -5.44
C TRP A 422 22.77 20.57 -6.09
N ASP A 423 22.61 20.55 -7.42
CA ASP A 423 22.77 19.35 -8.24
C ASP A 423 24.23 18.89 -8.29
N VAL A 424 24.47 17.60 -8.11
CA VAL A 424 25.78 16.96 -8.25
C VAL A 424 25.95 16.44 -9.67
N LYS A 425 27.13 16.65 -10.26
CA LYS A 425 27.50 16.11 -11.57
C LYS A 425 28.36 14.86 -11.40
N LEU A 426 27.91 13.75 -11.98
CA LEU A 426 28.69 12.53 -12.11
C LEU A 426 29.02 12.36 -13.61
N ILE A 427 30.31 12.26 -13.94
CA ILE A 427 30.79 12.16 -15.32
C ILE A 427 31.61 10.90 -15.48
N VAL A 428 31.27 10.05 -16.45
CA VAL A 428 31.99 8.82 -16.73
C VAL A 428 32.34 8.73 -18.23
N ASP A 429 33.43 8.04 -18.53
CA ASP A 429 33.83 7.75 -19.91
C ASP A 429 33.05 6.54 -20.43
N ALA A 430 32.22 6.74 -21.45
CA ALA A 430 31.38 5.69 -22.02
C ALA A 430 32.17 4.50 -22.57
N GLY A 431 33.36 4.76 -23.14
CA GLY A 431 34.24 3.71 -23.65
C GLY A 431 34.74 2.76 -22.55
N GLU A 432 35.02 3.30 -21.35
CA GLU A 432 35.46 2.49 -20.21
C GLU A 432 34.30 1.77 -19.49
N MET A 433 33.08 2.32 -19.56
CA MET A 433 31.94 1.80 -18.80
C MET A 433 31.54 0.41 -19.21
N HIS A 434 31.67 0.04 -20.48
CA HIS A 434 31.31 -1.30 -20.92
C HIS A 434 32.18 -2.38 -20.26
N GLU A 435 33.50 -2.20 -20.25
CA GLU A 435 34.42 -3.10 -19.56
C GLU A 435 34.23 -3.07 -18.05
N THR A 436 34.01 -1.90 -17.49
CA THR A 436 33.74 -1.73 -16.05
C THR A 436 32.48 -2.49 -15.62
N THR A 437 31.39 -2.36 -16.39
CA THR A 437 30.14 -3.12 -16.16
C THR A 437 30.41 -4.61 -16.18
N ALA A 438 31.11 -5.12 -17.19
CA ALA A 438 31.42 -6.55 -17.28
C ALA A 438 32.25 -7.06 -16.08
N ARG A 439 33.26 -6.28 -15.63
CA ARG A 439 34.08 -6.62 -14.45
C ARG A 439 33.24 -6.64 -13.15
N VAL A 440 32.40 -5.61 -12.96
CA VAL A 440 31.54 -5.47 -11.78
C VAL A 440 30.52 -6.59 -11.74
N MET A 441 29.85 -6.89 -12.85
CA MET A 441 28.90 -8.00 -12.98
C MET A 441 29.55 -9.34 -12.65
N LYS A 442 30.70 -9.65 -13.23
CA LYS A 442 31.41 -10.91 -12.98
C LYS A 442 31.80 -11.07 -11.50
N ARG A 443 32.36 -9.99 -10.89
CA ARG A 443 32.83 -10.00 -9.51
C ARG A 443 31.69 -10.15 -8.50
N ASN A 444 30.52 -9.59 -8.80
CA ASN A 444 29.38 -9.54 -7.89
C ASN A 444 28.25 -10.52 -8.28
N LEU A 445 28.51 -11.44 -9.22
CA LEU A 445 27.56 -12.45 -9.70
C LEU A 445 26.22 -11.86 -10.18
N ILE A 446 26.28 -10.69 -10.84
CA ILE A 446 25.10 -10.03 -11.40
C ILE A 446 24.76 -10.73 -12.74
N PRO A 447 23.53 -11.26 -12.89
CA PRO A 447 23.18 -12.10 -14.04
C PRO A 447 23.06 -11.33 -15.36
N SER A 448 22.67 -10.07 -15.32
CA SER A 448 22.50 -9.19 -16.50
C SER A 448 22.75 -7.74 -16.09
N ASP A 449 23.12 -6.89 -17.04
CA ASP A 449 23.26 -5.45 -16.81
C ASP A 449 21.91 -4.75 -16.57
N ARG A 450 20.81 -5.40 -16.91
CA ARG A 450 19.45 -4.86 -16.74
C ARG A 450 18.42 -5.96 -16.51
N SER A 451 17.30 -5.59 -15.90
CA SER A 451 16.14 -6.46 -15.70
C SER A 451 15.47 -6.87 -17.02
N GLU A 452 14.72 -7.98 -17.01
CA GLU A 452 14.11 -8.56 -18.22
C GLU A 452 13.16 -7.61 -18.93
N ASP A 453 12.40 -6.82 -18.19
CA ASP A 453 11.47 -5.84 -18.74
C ASP A 453 12.18 -4.74 -19.54
N LEU A 454 13.40 -4.36 -19.15
CA LEU A 454 14.24 -3.42 -19.89
C LEU A 454 14.93 -4.04 -21.12
N GLN A 455 15.08 -5.36 -21.17
CA GLN A 455 15.62 -6.09 -22.32
C GLN A 455 14.57 -6.21 -23.44
N ARG A 456 13.28 -6.27 -23.11
CA ARG A 456 12.19 -6.34 -24.07
C ARG A 456 11.99 -4.98 -24.74
N LYS A 457 11.96 -4.94 -26.08
CA LYS A 457 11.49 -3.74 -26.79
C LYS A 457 10.07 -3.43 -26.32
N PRO A 458 9.73 -2.14 -26.09
CA PRO A 458 8.35 -1.80 -25.77
C PRO A 458 7.44 -2.39 -26.84
N ALA A 459 6.35 -3.05 -26.43
CA ALA A 459 5.33 -3.45 -27.37
C ALA A 459 4.88 -2.17 -28.10
N SER A 460 5.08 -2.13 -29.42
CA SER A 460 4.61 -1.00 -30.21
C SER A 460 3.15 -0.79 -29.88
N GLU A 461 2.80 0.39 -29.41
CA GLU A 461 1.41 0.80 -29.19
C GLU A 461 0.61 0.48 -30.46
N LYS A 462 -0.32 -0.49 -30.35
CA LYS A 462 -1.36 -0.73 -31.36
C LYS A 462 -2.58 0.05 -30.98
#